data_ce13436731038bf7439e883af8d5fe0d
#
_entry.id   ce13436731038bf7439e883af8d5fe0d
#
_cell.length_a   1.000
_cell.length_b   1.000
_cell.length_c   1.000
_cell.angle_alpha   90.00
_cell.angle_beta   90.00
_cell.angle_gamma   90.00
#
_symmetry.space_group_name_H-M   'P 1'
#
loop_
_entity.id
_entity.type
_entity.pdbx_description
1 polymer ?
#
loop_
_entity_poly.entity_id
_entity_poly.type
_entity_poly.pdbx_seq_one_letter_code
_entity_poly.pdbx_strand_id
1 'polypeptide(L)'
;KLPKAKYIGIVLENLEKNKKLENEFEIINNGYICLFEKEKDIDEYKKIDKIEIVMNINDTEVLRKHPIIFKFISNYTPTVDNKIKTFEEISESAIGNKKIGVYKADVDNLGILFSEGLKMKENNNQSISLSRVSTLSRNLEYFFSYWMREIFKEKNHSITYRGKNNIIHNEKISFEDTYVLYSGGDDLLLIAPWDKMIALSYFIRENFRKFTTENEDITISGGIALSAPKTPIIYAVEGANIYEERSKEEGK
;
A
#
# COMPACT_ATOMS: atom_id res chain seq x y z
N LYS A 1 1.83 16.73 0.11
CA LYS A 1 2.06 16.95 1.56
C LYS A 1 1.99 15.64 2.38
N LEU A 2 1.12 14.69 2.02
CA LEU A 2 1.00 13.40 2.72
C LEU A 2 2.32 12.62 2.89
N PRO A 3 3.24 12.58 1.91
CA PRO A 3 4.53 11.88 2.06
C PRO A 3 5.43 12.40 3.20
N LYS A 4 5.23 13.65 3.63
CA LYS A 4 6.01 14.28 4.71
C LYS A 4 5.29 14.26 6.06
N ALA A 5 3.99 14.00 6.08
CA ALA A 5 3.21 13.97 7.30
C ALA A 5 3.59 12.76 8.15
N LYS A 6 3.83 13.00 9.43
CA LYS A 6 4.04 11.97 10.46
C LYS A 6 2.78 11.72 11.28
N TYR A 7 1.89 12.70 11.35
CA TYR A 7 0.68 12.62 12.15
C TYR A 7 -0.53 13.10 11.36
N ILE A 8 -1.66 12.45 11.60
CA ILE A 8 -2.98 12.88 11.11
C ILE A 8 -3.83 13.22 12.33
N GLY A 9 -4.36 14.45 12.37
CA GLY A 9 -5.39 14.84 13.29
C GLY A 9 -6.76 14.78 12.61
N ILE A 10 -7.79 14.31 13.32
CA ILE A 10 -9.17 14.32 12.86
C ILE A 10 -9.98 15.22 13.75
N VAL A 11 -10.67 16.19 13.15
CA VAL A 11 -11.65 17.09 13.74
C VAL A 11 -13.01 16.69 13.21
N LEU A 12 -13.92 16.24 14.08
CA LEU A 12 -15.22 15.69 13.68
C LEU A 12 -16.29 16.77 13.50
N GLU A 13 -16.20 17.85 14.27
CA GLU A 13 -17.09 19.01 14.16
C GLU A 13 -16.31 20.31 14.33
N ASN A 14 -16.48 21.22 13.39
CA ASN A 14 -15.98 22.58 13.53
C ASN A 14 -17.12 23.58 13.37
N LEU A 15 -17.61 24.08 14.49
CA LEU A 15 -18.77 24.97 14.54
C LEU A 15 -18.46 26.46 14.26
N GLU A 16 -17.17 26.86 14.32
CA GLU A 16 -16.80 28.28 14.29
C GLU A 16 -15.56 28.62 13.44
N LYS A 17 -15.28 27.89 12.38
CA LYS A 17 -14.04 28.11 11.65
C LYS A 17 -14.04 29.32 10.73
N ASN A 18 -13.34 30.36 11.13
CA ASN A 18 -13.12 31.56 10.33
C ASN A 18 -11.86 31.51 9.44
N LYS A 19 -11.03 30.47 9.51
CA LYS A 19 -9.76 30.40 8.75
C LYS A 19 -9.33 28.96 8.45
N LYS A 20 -9.26 28.63 7.15
CA LYS A 20 -8.72 27.37 6.67
C LYS A 20 -7.19 27.43 6.68
N LEU A 21 -6.53 26.44 7.30
CA LEU A 21 -5.07 26.31 7.27
C LEU A 21 -4.61 25.49 6.05
N GLU A 22 -3.40 25.72 5.59
CA GLU A 22 -2.86 25.07 4.38
C GLU A 22 -2.80 23.53 4.44
N ASN A 23 -2.81 22.94 5.63
CA ASN A 23 -2.67 21.51 5.87
C ASN A 23 -3.99 20.82 6.23
N GLU A 24 -5.12 21.45 5.95
CA GLU A 24 -6.44 20.93 6.26
C GLU A 24 -7.18 20.47 5.02
N PHE A 25 -7.86 19.34 5.15
CA PHE A 25 -8.71 18.76 4.12
C PHE A 25 -10.09 18.54 4.72
N GLU A 26 -11.08 19.17 4.15
CA GLU A 26 -12.46 19.02 4.55
C GLU A 26 -12.97 17.60 4.24
N ILE A 27 -13.68 17.03 5.20
CA ILE A 27 -14.42 15.77 5.07
C ILE A 27 -15.91 16.00 5.26
N ILE A 28 -16.71 14.94 5.27
CA ILE A 28 -18.16 15.03 5.41
C ILE A 28 -18.55 15.69 6.75
N ASN A 29 -19.64 16.46 6.76
CA ASN A 29 -20.25 17.09 7.95
C ASN A 29 -19.34 18.09 8.68
N ASN A 30 -18.70 19.01 7.97
CA ASN A 30 -17.81 20.04 8.54
C ASN A 30 -16.62 19.50 9.34
N GLY A 31 -16.28 18.23 9.18
CA GLY A 31 -15.06 17.67 9.75
C GLY A 31 -13.84 17.98 8.90
N TYR A 32 -12.64 17.88 9.48
CA TYR A 32 -11.37 18.15 8.81
C TYR A 32 -10.34 17.08 9.14
N ILE A 33 -9.49 16.77 8.15
CA ILE A 33 -8.25 16.05 8.35
C ILE A 33 -7.11 17.06 8.31
N CYS A 34 -6.28 17.04 9.35
CA CYS A 34 -5.12 17.90 9.49
C CYS A 34 -3.85 17.06 9.39
N LEU A 35 -2.84 17.51 8.64
CA LEU A 35 -1.57 16.82 8.48
C LEU A 35 -0.46 17.57 9.22
N PHE A 36 0.29 16.87 10.06
CA PHE A 36 1.38 17.43 10.85
C PHE A 36 2.71 16.70 10.59
N GLU A 37 3.81 17.44 10.53
CA GLU A 37 5.16 16.88 10.40
C GLU A 37 5.81 16.66 11.77
N LYS A 38 5.43 17.42 12.78
CA LYS A 38 6.01 17.40 14.13
C LYS A 38 4.92 17.40 15.20
N GLU A 39 5.19 16.73 16.34
CA GLU A 39 4.26 16.68 17.47
C GLU A 39 3.90 18.07 18.03
N LYS A 40 4.85 18.99 18.08
CA LYS A 40 4.59 20.37 18.52
C LYS A 40 3.53 21.11 17.70
N ASP A 41 3.42 20.77 16.41
CA ASP A 41 2.45 21.38 15.51
C ASP A 41 1.02 20.97 15.90
N ILE A 42 0.85 19.77 16.48
CA ILE A 42 -0.42 19.31 17.04
C ILE A 42 -0.80 20.14 18.26
N ASP A 43 0.16 20.41 19.17
CA ASP A 43 -0.07 21.23 20.36
C ASP A 43 -0.40 22.67 20.01
N GLU A 44 0.20 23.23 18.96
CA GLU A 44 -0.10 24.55 18.44
C GLU A 44 -1.51 24.61 17.82
N TYR A 45 -1.88 23.58 17.04
CA TYR A 45 -3.20 23.48 16.43
C TYR A 45 -4.31 23.34 17.48
N LYS A 46 -4.12 22.58 18.55
CA LYS A 46 -5.09 22.42 19.64
C LYS A 46 -5.44 23.72 20.38
N LYS A 47 -4.64 24.76 20.22
CA LYS A 47 -4.98 26.10 20.71
C LYS A 47 -6.00 26.81 19.84
N ILE A 48 -6.16 26.35 18.59
CA ILE A 48 -7.04 26.93 17.59
C ILE A 48 -8.32 26.13 17.48
N ASP A 49 -8.20 24.78 17.51
CA ASP A 49 -9.32 23.88 17.32
C ASP A 49 -9.13 22.56 18.08
N LYS A 50 -10.22 21.83 18.32
CA LYS A 50 -10.23 20.56 19.04
C LYS A 50 -9.92 19.41 18.06
N ILE A 51 -8.86 18.68 18.34
CA ILE A 51 -8.56 17.43 17.64
C ILE A 51 -9.09 16.27 18.48
N GLU A 52 -10.01 15.48 17.94
CA GLU A 52 -10.59 14.31 18.62
C GLU A 52 -9.70 13.09 18.52
N ILE A 53 -9.08 12.87 17.36
CA ILE A 53 -8.26 11.70 17.09
C ILE A 53 -6.92 12.13 16.54
N VAL A 54 -5.83 11.58 17.10
CA VAL A 54 -4.47 11.72 16.56
C VAL A 54 -3.97 10.36 16.14
N MET A 55 -3.54 10.24 14.89
CA MET A 55 -2.92 9.03 14.36
C MET A 55 -1.43 9.28 14.07
N ASN A 56 -0.56 8.38 14.51
CA ASN A 56 0.82 8.33 14.09
C ASN A 56 0.95 7.51 12.80
N ILE A 57 1.56 8.09 11.77
CA ILE A 57 1.67 7.46 10.46
C ILE A 57 3.00 6.75 10.33
N ASN A 58 2.96 5.44 10.06
CA ASN A 58 4.15 4.62 9.78
C ASN A 58 5.21 4.63 10.91
N ASP A 59 4.80 4.92 12.12
CA ASP A 59 5.68 4.95 13.28
C ASP A 59 4.93 4.39 14.49
N THR A 60 5.63 3.64 15.33
CA THR A 60 5.12 3.05 16.57
C THR A 60 5.58 3.79 17.81
N GLU A 61 6.26 4.94 17.66
CA GLU A 61 6.63 5.77 18.80
C GLU A 61 5.39 6.25 19.56
N VAL A 62 5.42 6.05 20.86
CA VAL A 62 4.34 6.47 21.75
C VAL A 62 4.45 7.97 22.01
N LEU A 63 3.48 8.73 21.50
CA LEU A 63 3.36 10.14 21.83
C LEU A 63 2.96 10.28 23.31
N ARG A 64 3.74 11.03 24.10
CA ARG A 64 3.53 11.15 25.55
C ARG A 64 2.25 11.89 25.95
N LYS A 65 1.69 12.70 25.05
CA LYS A 65 0.61 13.65 25.37
C LYS A 65 -0.73 13.35 24.72
N HIS A 66 -0.79 12.41 23.79
CA HIS A 66 -1.98 12.16 22.99
C HIS A 66 -2.37 10.69 22.99
N PRO A 67 -3.67 10.35 23.02
CA PRO A 67 -4.10 8.99 22.77
C PRO A 67 -3.71 8.62 21.33
N ILE A 68 -3.13 7.42 21.16
CA ILE A 68 -2.43 7.06 19.94
C ILE A 68 -3.20 5.99 19.21
N ILE A 69 -3.48 6.26 17.95
CA ILE A 69 -3.82 5.26 16.95
C ILE A 69 -2.63 5.20 15.98
N PHE A 70 -2.11 4.00 15.74
CA PHE A 70 -1.11 3.78 14.70
C PHE A 70 -1.81 3.48 13.40
N LYS A 71 -1.39 4.13 12.31
CA LYS A 71 -1.86 3.86 10.95
C LYS A 71 -0.68 3.65 10.04
N PHE A 72 -0.59 2.48 9.43
CA PHE A 72 0.36 2.23 8.35
C PHE A 72 -0.25 2.67 7.02
N ILE A 73 0.51 3.41 6.25
CA ILE A 73 0.10 3.90 4.93
C ILE A 73 1.26 3.65 3.98
N SER A 74 0.99 3.01 2.87
CA SER A 74 1.96 2.83 1.79
C SER A 74 2.04 4.11 0.94
N ASN A 75 2.65 5.15 1.49
CA ASN A 75 2.75 6.48 0.87
C ASN A 75 4.08 6.71 0.16
N TYR A 76 4.60 5.70 -0.53
CA TYR A 76 5.88 5.82 -1.22
C TYR A 76 5.70 6.38 -2.63
N THR A 77 6.53 7.37 -2.96
CA THR A 77 6.65 7.93 -4.31
C THR A 77 8.13 8.15 -4.63
N PRO A 78 8.60 7.78 -5.84
CA PRO A 78 9.98 7.99 -6.22
C PRO A 78 10.26 9.49 -6.38
N THR A 79 11.41 9.95 -5.89
CA THR A 79 11.78 11.37 -5.94
C THR A 79 13.18 11.55 -6.53
N VAL A 80 13.37 12.66 -7.23
CA VAL A 80 14.66 13.19 -7.65
C VAL A 80 14.72 14.68 -7.29
N ASP A 81 15.79 15.13 -6.66
CA ASP A 81 15.97 16.53 -6.22
C ASP A 81 14.77 17.07 -5.42
N ASN A 82 14.22 16.26 -4.50
CA ASN A 82 13.03 16.55 -3.70
C ASN A 82 11.73 16.77 -4.51
N LYS A 83 11.70 16.42 -5.79
CA LYS A 83 10.50 16.43 -6.64
C LYS A 83 10.06 14.99 -6.93
N ILE A 84 8.76 14.77 -7.05
CA ILE A 84 8.21 13.47 -7.47
C ILE A 84 8.61 13.23 -8.92
N LYS A 85 9.15 12.04 -9.22
CA LYS A 85 9.48 11.65 -10.59
C LYS A 85 8.22 11.56 -11.45
N THR A 86 8.31 12.06 -12.67
CA THR A 86 7.31 11.85 -13.71
C THR A 86 7.35 10.42 -14.24
N PHE A 87 6.34 9.98 -14.96
CA PHE A 87 6.34 8.63 -15.57
C PHE A 87 7.42 8.48 -16.66
N GLU A 88 7.78 9.58 -17.32
CA GLU A 88 8.94 9.61 -18.23
C GLU A 88 10.23 9.33 -17.47
N GLU A 89 10.50 10.04 -16.37
CA GLU A 89 11.68 9.83 -15.54
C GLU A 89 11.73 8.43 -14.92
N ILE A 90 10.59 7.86 -14.53
CA ILE A 90 10.48 6.47 -14.09
C ILE A 90 10.88 5.51 -15.22
N SER A 91 10.34 5.73 -16.43
CA SER A 91 10.60 4.86 -17.58
C SER A 91 12.05 4.88 -18.06
N GLU A 92 12.80 5.99 -17.82
CA GLU A 92 14.20 6.11 -18.23
C GLU A 92 15.12 5.09 -17.56
N SER A 93 14.78 4.61 -16.37
CA SER A 93 15.54 3.55 -15.70
C SER A 93 15.22 2.13 -16.20
N ALA A 94 14.28 1.98 -17.16
CA ALA A 94 13.94 0.69 -17.74
C ALA A 94 15.01 0.18 -18.73
N ILE A 95 15.23 -1.12 -18.75
CA ILE A 95 16.11 -1.79 -19.71
C ILE A 95 15.38 -1.93 -21.07
N GLY A 96 16.04 -1.49 -22.13
CA GLY A 96 15.50 -1.55 -23.49
C GLY A 96 14.43 -0.49 -23.76
N ASN A 97 13.19 -0.87 -24.05
CA ASN A 97 12.11 0.07 -24.33
C ASN A 97 11.74 0.92 -23.11
N LYS A 98 11.64 2.24 -23.29
CA LYS A 98 11.26 3.18 -22.22
C LYS A 98 9.75 3.13 -21.98
N LYS A 99 9.32 2.13 -21.23
CA LYS A 99 7.92 1.90 -20.85
C LYS A 99 7.78 1.79 -19.33
N ILE A 100 6.58 2.07 -18.86
CA ILE A 100 6.13 1.78 -17.52
C ILE A 100 5.31 0.50 -17.49
N GLY A 101 5.39 -0.23 -16.40
CA GLY A 101 4.48 -1.31 -16.03
C GLY A 101 3.52 -0.83 -14.97
N VAL A 102 2.24 -1.11 -15.16
CA VAL A 102 1.18 -0.91 -14.16
C VAL A 102 0.79 -2.27 -13.65
N TYR A 103 0.91 -2.47 -12.36
CA TYR A 103 0.60 -3.74 -11.68
C TYR A 103 -0.55 -3.54 -10.72
N LYS A 104 -1.62 -4.30 -10.92
CA LYS A 104 -2.73 -4.43 -10.00
C LYS A 104 -2.73 -5.85 -9.45
N ALA A 105 -2.92 -6.00 -8.15
CA ALA A 105 -3.05 -7.31 -7.51
C ALA A 105 -4.02 -7.24 -6.34
N ASP A 106 -4.61 -8.39 -6.02
CA ASP A 106 -5.61 -8.54 -4.98
C ASP A 106 -5.54 -9.94 -4.35
N VAL A 107 -5.89 -10.05 -3.07
CA VAL A 107 -5.90 -11.33 -2.35
C VAL A 107 -7.08 -12.18 -2.79
N ASP A 108 -6.79 -13.42 -3.18
CA ASP A 108 -7.79 -14.33 -3.68
C ASP A 108 -8.73 -14.80 -2.57
N ASN A 109 -10.03 -14.87 -2.91
CA ASN A 109 -11.07 -15.46 -2.05
C ASN A 109 -11.17 -14.87 -0.62
N LEU A 110 -10.75 -13.61 -0.42
CA LEU A 110 -10.73 -12.99 0.90
C LEU A 110 -12.12 -12.97 1.57
N GLY A 111 -13.19 -12.77 0.81
CA GLY A 111 -14.57 -12.86 1.31
C GLY A 111 -14.90 -14.24 1.90
N ILE A 112 -14.45 -15.32 1.26
CA ILE A 112 -14.63 -16.70 1.76
C ILE A 112 -13.76 -16.91 3.00
N LEU A 113 -12.53 -16.41 2.98
CA LEU A 113 -11.63 -16.51 4.13
C LEU A 113 -12.24 -15.85 5.38
N PHE A 114 -12.85 -14.67 5.25
CA PHE A 114 -13.51 -13.98 6.36
C PHE A 114 -14.82 -14.67 6.79
N SER A 115 -15.62 -15.18 5.85
CA SER A 115 -16.93 -15.77 6.15
C SER A 115 -16.87 -17.23 6.61
N GLU A 116 -15.92 -18.01 6.11
CA GLU A 116 -15.82 -19.45 6.36
C GLU A 116 -14.50 -19.83 7.05
N GLY A 117 -13.37 -19.26 6.59
CA GLY A 117 -12.04 -19.67 7.04
C GLY A 117 -11.76 -19.38 8.52
N LEU A 118 -12.45 -18.40 9.10
CA LEU A 118 -12.29 -18.02 10.51
C LEU A 118 -13.29 -18.70 11.46
N LYS A 119 -14.18 -19.57 10.96
CA LYS A 119 -15.15 -20.29 11.79
C LYS A 119 -14.45 -21.30 12.70
N MET A 120 -14.87 -21.34 13.95
CA MET A 120 -14.54 -22.43 14.89
C MET A 120 -15.75 -23.30 15.17
N LYS A 121 -15.50 -24.60 15.27
CA LYS A 121 -16.50 -25.54 15.82
C LYS A 121 -16.36 -25.55 17.35
N GLU A 122 -17.23 -24.84 18.04
CA GLU A 122 -17.41 -24.96 19.47
C GLU A 122 -18.79 -25.50 19.76
N ASN A 123 -18.86 -26.67 20.40
CA ASN A 123 -20.12 -27.28 20.91
C ASN A 123 -21.29 -27.32 19.89
N ASN A 124 -21.04 -27.77 18.65
CA ASN A 124 -21.97 -27.79 17.53
C ASN A 124 -22.41 -26.42 16.97
N ASN A 125 -21.91 -25.30 17.48
CA ASN A 125 -22.13 -24.00 16.90
C ASN A 125 -20.88 -23.54 16.14
N GLN A 126 -21.07 -23.01 14.93
CA GLN A 126 -20.03 -22.35 14.17
C GLN A 126 -20.14 -20.85 14.45
N SER A 127 -19.10 -20.27 15.07
CA SER A 127 -19.02 -18.83 15.30
C SER A 127 -17.74 -18.23 14.76
N ILE A 128 -17.83 -17.00 14.30
CA ILE A 128 -16.67 -16.20 13.88
C ILE A 128 -16.33 -15.26 15.04
N SER A 129 -15.09 -15.33 15.51
CA SER A 129 -14.61 -14.41 16.53
C SER A 129 -14.22 -13.06 15.92
N LEU A 130 -14.74 -11.95 16.45
CA LEU A 130 -14.34 -10.59 16.08
C LEU A 130 -12.82 -10.38 16.22
N SER A 131 -12.21 -10.99 17.23
CA SER A 131 -10.76 -10.93 17.46
C SER A 131 -9.97 -11.51 16.28
N ARG A 132 -10.43 -12.63 15.70
CA ARG A 132 -9.78 -13.26 14.53
C ARG A 132 -9.92 -12.41 13.29
N VAL A 133 -11.12 -11.89 13.03
CA VAL A 133 -11.38 -10.96 11.92
C VAL A 133 -10.45 -9.75 12.03
N SER A 134 -10.40 -9.13 13.20
CA SER A 134 -9.54 -7.95 13.44
C SER A 134 -8.05 -8.28 13.32
N THR A 135 -7.63 -9.48 13.72
CA THR A 135 -6.23 -9.91 13.61
C THR A 135 -5.84 -10.12 12.17
N LEU A 136 -6.65 -10.83 11.38
CA LEU A 136 -6.39 -11.05 9.96
C LEU A 136 -6.36 -9.72 9.20
N SER A 137 -7.35 -8.86 9.42
CA SER A 137 -7.42 -7.54 8.78
C SER A 137 -6.18 -6.70 9.08
N ARG A 138 -5.72 -6.65 10.35
CA ARG A 138 -4.49 -5.93 10.72
C ARG A 138 -3.23 -6.54 10.11
N ASN A 139 -3.17 -7.86 10.00
CA ASN A 139 -2.02 -8.52 9.38
C ASN A 139 -1.95 -8.20 7.88
N LEU A 140 -3.08 -8.23 7.17
CA LEU A 140 -3.14 -7.84 5.76
C LEU A 140 -2.76 -6.36 5.60
N GLU A 141 -3.31 -5.47 6.43
CA GLU A 141 -2.93 -4.06 6.42
C GLU A 141 -1.44 -3.85 6.68
N TYR A 142 -0.85 -4.62 7.60
CA TYR A 142 0.58 -4.57 7.86
C TYR A 142 1.39 -4.96 6.62
N PHE A 143 1.01 -6.03 5.92
CA PHE A 143 1.67 -6.46 4.69
C PHE A 143 1.55 -5.40 3.59
N PHE A 144 0.33 -5.00 3.23
CA PHE A 144 0.08 -4.09 2.11
C PHE A 144 0.46 -2.64 2.38
N SER A 145 0.47 -2.19 3.64
CA SER A 145 0.78 -0.80 3.97
C SER A 145 2.21 -0.61 4.46
N TYR A 146 2.62 -1.33 5.49
CA TYR A 146 3.95 -1.12 6.10
C TYR A 146 5.05 -1.83 5.32
N TRP A 147 4.92 -3.14 5.11
CA TRP A 147 5.95 -3.94 4.46
C TRP A 147 6.20 -3.51 3.02
N MET A 148 5.14 -3.23 2.25
CA MET A 148 5.26 -2.70 0.89
C MET A 148 6.06 -1.39 0.84
N ARG A 149 5.84 -0.50 1.80
CA ARG A 149 6.60 0.76 1.87
C ARG A 149 8.09 0.52 2.16
N GLU A 150 8.42 -0.43 3.02
CA GLU A 150 9.82 -0.73 3.36
C GLU A 150 10.58 -1.36 2.20
N ILE A 151 9.94 -2.18 1.36
CA ILE A 151 10.55 -2.72 0.13
C ILE A 151 11.11 -1.59 -0.76
N PHE A 152 10.37 -0.52 -0.94
CA PHE A 152 10.77 0.54 -1.86
C PHE A 152 11.90 1.42 -1.32
N LYS A 153 12.13 1.42 -0.02
CA LYS A 153 13.23 2.14 0.62
C LYS A 153 14.54 1.37 0.56
N GLU A 154 14.47 0.05 0.54
CA GLU A 154 15.64 -0.81 0.48
C GLU A 154 16.18 -0.87 -0.95
N LYS A 155 17.48 -0.56 -1.10
CA LYS A 155 18.10 -0.42 -2.42
C LYS A 155 18.54 -1.73 -3.07
N ASN A 156 18.61 -2.83 -2.32
CA ASN A 156 19.17 -4.07 -2.81
C ASN A 156 18.32 -5.27 -2.35
N HIS A 157 17.39 -5.67 -3.18
CA HIS A 157 16.67 -6.92 -2.98
C HIS A 157 17.34 -8.04 -3.77
N SER A 158 17.53 -9.20 -3.14
CA SER A 158 18.02 -10.39 -3.83
C SER A 158 16.85 -11.15 -4.42
N ILE A 159 16.82 -11.30 -5.73
CA ILE A 159 15.84 -12.10 -6.46
C ILE A 159 16.52 -13.31 -7.04
N THR A 160 15.96 -14.48 -6.78
CA THR A 160 16.39 -15.73 -7.39
C THR A 160 15.31 -16.21 -8.34
N TYR A 161 15.63 -16.35 -9.60
CA TYR A 161 14.70 -16.87 -10.59
C TYR A 161 15.37 -17.93 -11.48
N ARG A 162 14.55 -18.79 -12.06
CA ARG A 162 15.01 -19.82 -12.96
C ARG A 162 14.84 -19.33 -14.40
N GLY A 163 15.97 -19.12 -15.08
CA GLY A 163 16.04 -18.72 -16.47
C GLY A 163 15.91 -19.90 -17.43
N LYS A 164 16.21 -19.64 -18.72
CA LYS A 164 16.27 -20.67 -19.75
C LYS A 164 17.27 -21.78 -19.36
N ASN A 165 16.95 -23.01 -19.72
CA ASN A 165 17.77 -24.20 -19.43
C ASN A 165 17.93 -24.49 -17.93
N ASN A 166 16.97 -24.10 -17.08
CA ASN A 166 17.02 -24.32 -15.62
C ASN A 166 18.21 -23.65 -14.90
N ILE A 167 18.83 -22.65 -15.51
CA ILE A 167 19.92 -21.91 -14.86
C ILE A 167 19.29 -21.01 -13.77
N ILE A 168 19.83 -21.09 -12.56
CA ILE A 168 19.42 -20.24 -11.45
C ILE A 168 20.20 -18.93 -11.53
N HIS A 169 19.47 -17.84 -11.59
CA HIS A 169 20.02 -16.49 -11.56
C HIS A 169 19.74 -15.85 -10.20
N ASN A 170 20.76 -15.21 -9.64
CA ASN A 170 20.68 -14.42 -8.43
C ASN A 170 21.05 -12.99 -8.79
N GLU A 171 20.09 -12.08 -8.73
CA GLU A 171 20.30 -10.68 -9.08
C GLU A 171 19.93 -9.76 -7.92
N LYS A 172 20.66 -8.66 -7.82
CA LYS A 172 20.30 -7.56 -6.92
C LYS A 172 19.52 -6.51 -7.70
N ILE A 173 18.34 -6.16 -7.22
CA ILE A 173 17.45 -5.21 -7.86
C ILE A 173 16.97 -4.18 -6.85
N SER A 174 16.81 -2.93 -7.29
CA SER A 174 16.19 -1.85 -6.53
C SER A 174 14.80 -1.56 -7.08
N PHE A 175 13.85 -1.37 -6.18
CA PHE A 175 12.48 -0.97 -6.50
C PHE A 175 12.20 0.50 -6.15
N GLU A 176 13.25 1.33 -5.94
CA GLU A 176 13.11 2.74 -5.57
C GLU A 176 12.36 3.61 -6.59
N ASP A 177 12.29 3.17 -7.86
CA ASP A 177 11.53 3.86 -8.92
C ASP A 177 10.06 3.44 -9.01
N THR A 178 9.53 2.83 -7.95
CA THR A 178 8.13 2.44 -7.90
C THR A 178 7.26 3.56 -7.34
N TYR A 179 6.18 3.88 -8.05
CA TYR A 179 5.13 4.78 -7.59
C TYR A 179 3.98 3.95 -7.02
N VAL A 180 3.64 4.15 -5.75
CA VAL A 180 2.48 3.54 -5.13
C VAL A 180 1.28 4.45 -5.36
N LEU A 181 0.38 4.05 -6.25
CA LEU A 181 -0.90 4.73 -6.42
C LEU A 181 -1.85 4.38 -5.29
N TYR A 182 -1.89 3.11 -4.98
CA TYR A 182 -2.70 2.56 -3.90
C TYR A 182 -2.06 1.26 -3.38
N SER A 183 -2.08 1.06 -2.08
CA SER A 183 -1.76 -0.21 -1.44
C SER A 183 -2.33 -0.21 -0.03
N GLY A 184 -3.24 -1.12 0.27
CA GLY A 184 -3.87 -1.23 1.58
C GLY A 184 -5.06 -2.18 1.58
N GLY A 185 -5.39 -2.71 2.74
CA GLY A 185 -6.41 -3.74 2.84
C GLY A 185 -5.93 -5.06 2.26
N ASP A 186 -6.35 -5.38 1.07
CA ASP A 186 -6.10 -6.63 0.35
C ASP A 186 -5.61 -6.43 -1.08
N ASP A 187 -5.64 -5.21 -1.59
CA ASP A 187 -5.26 -4.91 -2.96
C ASP A 187 -4.16 -3.85 -3.08
N LEU A 188 -3.57 -3.76 -4.25
CA LEU A 188 -2.53 -2.78 -4.56
C LEU A 188 -2.55 -2.36 -6.03
N LEU A 189 -2.06 -1.14 -6.29
CA LEU A 189 -1.86 -0.59 -7.61
C LEU A 189 -0.53 0.18 -7.65
N LEU A 190 0.41 -0.34 -8.43
CA LEU A 190 1.78 0.13 -8.51
C LEU A 190 2.16 0.51 -9.94
N ILE A 191 3.07 1.49 -10.06
CA ILE A 191 3.71 1.84 -11.34
C ILE A 191 5.22 1.81 -11.15
N ALA A 192 5.94 1.16 -12.06
CA ALA A 192 7.40 1.09 -12.06
C ALA A 192 7.93 0.97 -13.50
N PRO A 193 9.24 1.04 -13.73
CA PRO A 193 9.83 0.61 -15.00
C PRO A 193 9.38 -0.81 -15.34
N TRP A 194 9.02 -1.07 -16.58
CA TRP A 194 8.33 -2.31 -16.98
C TRP A 194 9.10 -3.59 -16.61
N ASP A 195 10.42 -3.58 -16.76
CA ASP A 195 11.30 -4.70 -16.44
C ASP A 195 11.38 -4.95 -14.93
N LYS A 196 11.50 -3.89 -14.15
CA LYS A 196 11.47 -3.96 -12.68
C LYS A 196 10.08 -4.35 -12.14
N MET A 197 9.00 -3.96 -12.83
CA MET A 197 7.65 -4.35 -12.44
C MET A 197 7.42 -5.86 -12.49
N ILE A 198 7.95 -6.54 -13.50
CA ILE A 198 7.88 -8.01 -13.59
C ILE A 198 8.61 -8.65 -12.40
N ALA A 199 9.80 -8.17 -12.08
CA ALA A 199 10.57 -8.66 -10.95
C ALA A 199 9.87 -8.34 -9.60
N LEU A 200 9.29 -7.16 -9.47
CA LEU A 200 8.58 -6.72 -8.28
C LEU A 200 7.32 -7.56 -8.03
N SER A 201 6.53 -7.85 -9.07
CA SER A 201 5.33 -8.67 -8.93
C SER A 201 5.65 -10.09 -8.43
N TYR A 202 6.72 -10.70 -8.97
CA TYR A 202 7.22 -11.97 -8.48
C TYR A 202 7.70 -11.87 -7.03
N PHE A 203 8.45 -10.82 -6.69
CA PHE A 203 8.95 -10.58 -5.34
C PHE A 203 7.82 -10.41 -4.32
N ILE A 204 6.77 -9.66 -4.66
CA ILE A 204 5.57 -9.48 -3.82
C ILE A 204 4.88 -10.82 -3.60
N ARG A 205 4.63 -11.60 -4.66
CA ARG A 205 3.97 -12.91 -4.58
C ARG A 205 4.74 -13.87 -3.67
N GLU A 206 6.06 -13.99 -3.82
CA GLU A 206 6.88 -14.89 -3.00
C GLU A 206 6.90 -14.47 -1.52
N ASN A 207 6.92 -13.16 -1.26
CA ASN A 207 6.87 -12.68 0.12
C ASN A 207 5.47 -12.78 0.73
N PHE A 208 4.41 -12.60 -0.05
CA PHE A 208 3.05 -12.85 0.40
C PHE A 208 2.84 -14.33 0.77
N ARG A 209 3.35 -15.25 -0.05
CA ARG A 209 3.33 -16.70 0.24
C ARG A 209 4.05 -17.02 1.56
N LYS A 210 5.22 -16.42 1.81
CA LYS A 210 5.93 -16.57 3.11
C LYS A 210 5.13 -15.94 4.26
N PHE A 211 4.51 -14.80 4.03
CA PHE A 211 3.68 -14.10 5.02
C PHE A 211 2.48 -14.93 5.43
N THR A 212 1.84 -15.64 4.50
CA THR A 212 0.74 -16.58 4.78
C THR A 212 1.22 -17.95 5.24
N THR A 213 2.51 -18.10 5.60
CA THR A 213 3.12 -19.37 6.01
C THR A 213 2.96 -20.50 4.99
N GLU A 214 3.05 -20.14 3.71
CA GLU A 214 2.91 -21.05 2.56
C GLU A 214 1.52 -21.73 2.48
N ASN A 215 0.48 -21.09 3.06
CA ASN A 215 -0.87 -21.59 2.94
C ASN A 215 -1.37 -21.46 1.49
N GLU A 216 -1.68 -22.60 0.86
CA GLU A 216 -2.12 -22.67 -0.54
C GLU A 216 -3.53 -22.08 -0.77
N ASP A 217 -4.35 -21.96 0.28
CA ASP A 217 -5.69 -21.38 0.21
C ASP A 217 -5.70 -19.85 0.23
N ILE A 218 -4.54 -19.22 0.57
CA ILE A 218 -4.41 -17.75 0.68
C ILE A 218 -3.37 -17.28 -0.31
N THR A 219 -3.83 -16.92 -1.49
CA THR A 219 -2.98 -16.50 -2.61
C THR A 219 -3.24 -15.05 -3.00
N ILE A 220 -2.38 -14.51 -3.84
CA ILE A 220 -2.51 -13.18 -4.44
C ILE A 220 -2.45 -13.33 -5.96
N SER A 221 -3.46 -12.83 -6.64
CA SER A 221 -3.51 -12.76 -8.10
C SER A 221 -3.21 -11.34 -8.57
N GLY A 222 -2.57 -11.22 -9.74
CA GLY A 222 -2.26 -9.91 -10.25
C GLY A 222 -2.08 -9.86 -11.76
N GLY A 223 -2.26 -8.66 -12.30
CA GLY A 223 -2.11 -8.35 -13.71
C GLY A 223 -1.12 -7.21 -13.96
N ILE A 224 -0.30 -7.32 -15.00
CA ILE A 224 0.63 -6.28 -15.44
C ILE A 224 0.25 -5.79 -16.82
N ALA A 225 0.03 -4.49 -16.96
CA ALA A 225 -0.13 -3.82 -18.26
C ALA A 225 1.08 -2.93 -18.55
N LEU A 226 1.59 -2.99 -19.77
CA LEU A 226 2.71 -2.16 -20.22
C LEU A 226 2.19 -0.96 -21.01
N SER A 227 2.69 0.23 -20.68
CA SER A 227 2.27 1.48 -21.33
C SER A 227 3.44 2.39 -21.66
N ALA A 228 3.27 3.22 -22.68
CA ALA A 228 4.17 4.35 -22.89
C ALA A 228 3.93 5.41 -21.80
N PRO A 229 4.97 6.10 -21.31
CA PRO A 229 4.84 6.99 -20.14
C PRO A 229 3.92 8.20 -20.36
N LYS A 230 3.66 8.58 -21.62
CA LYS A 230 2.75 9.68 -22.00
C LYS A 230 1.30 9.24 -22.26
N THR A 231 1.04 7.95 -22.24
CA THR A 231 -0.33 7.44 -22.40
C THR A 231 -1.13 7.74 -21.14
N PRO A 232 -2.40 8.16 -21.26
CA PRO A 232 -3.25 8.33 -20.06
C PRO A 232 -3.29 7.05 -19.25
N ILE A 233 -2.93 7.17 -17.96
CA ILE A 233 -2.70 6.02 -17.06
C ILE A 233 -3.92 5.11 -16.93
N ILE A 234 -5.11 5.67 -17.08
CA ILE A 234 -6.37 4.91 -16.92
C ILE A 234 -6.43 3.68 -17.86
N TYR A 235 -5.93 3.78 -19.10
CA TYR A 235 -5.91 2.64 -20.02
C TYR A 235 -4.99 1.51 -19.56
N ALA A 236 -3.86 1.86 -18.93
CA ALA A 236 -2.97 0.86 -18.39
C ALA A 236 -3.54 0.23 -17.10
N VAL A 237 -4.25 1.00 -16.28
CA VAL A 237 -4.97 0.50 -15.10
C VAL A 237 -6.09 -0.46 -15.51
N GLU A 238 -6.90 -0.11 -16.50
CA GLU A 238 -7.93 -0.99 -17.07
C GLU A 238 -7.33 -2.30 -17.62
N GLY A 239 -6.22 -2.19 -18.35
CA GLY A 239 -5.48 -3.37 -18.84
C GLY A 239 -4.98 -4.25 -17.69
N ALA A 240 -4.39 -3.68 -16.65
CA ALA A 240 -3.93 -4.43 -15.48
C ALA A 240 -5.09 -5.12 -14.75
N ASN A 241 -6.26 -4.46 -14.65
CA ASN A 241 -7.47 -5.05 -14.08
C ASN A 241 -7.95 -6.29 -14.86
N ILE A 242 -8.01 -6.21 -16.19
CA ILE A 242 -8.38 -7.35 -17.03
C ILE A 242 -7.43 -8.54 -16.84
N TYR A 243 -6.13 -8.29 -16.73
CA TYR A 243 -5.14 -9.34 -16.52
C TYR A 243 -5.18 -9.92 -15.09
N GLU A 244 -5.49 -9.12 -14.09
CA GLU A 244 -5.71 -9.57 -12.72
C GLU A 244 -6.93 -10.49 -12.64
N GLU A 245 -8.07 -10.13 -13.24
CA GLU A 245 -9.28 -10.95 -13.32
C GLU A 245 -9.00 -12.30 -14.01
N ARG A 246 -8.27 -12.30 -15.13
CA ARG A 246 -7.84 -13.54 -15.82
C ARG A 246 -6.95 -14.40 -14.93
N SER A 247 -6.03 -13.79 -14.20
CA SER A 247 -5.16 -14.51 -13.26
C SER A 247 -5.96 -15.24 -12.19
N LYS A 248 -7.04 -14.65 -11.68
CA LYS A 248 -7.97 -15.28 -10.74
C LYS A 248 -8.75 -16.45 -11.34
N GLU A 249 -9.08 -16.38 -12.63
CA GLU A 249 -9.78 -17.47 -13.35
C GLU A 249 -8.87 -18.65 -13.63
N GLU A 250 -7.62 -18.39 -14.06
CA GLU A 250 -6.64 -19.43 -14.43
C GLU A 250 -5.98 -20.09 -13.21
N GLY A 251 -5.97 -19.43 -12.06
CA GLY A 251 -5.40 -19.93 -10.81
C GLY A 251 -6.32 -20.86 -10.02
N LYS A 252 -7.51 -21.16 -10.56
CA LYS A 252 -8.47 -22.11 -10.03
C LYS A 252 -8.30 -23.45 -10.76
#